data_8da36da532ad7ae0545e0573ee201107
#
_entry.id   8da36da532ad7ae0545e0573ee201107
#
_cell.length_a   1.000
_cell.length_b   1.000
_cell.length_c   1.000
_cell.angle_alpha   90.00
_cell.angle_beta   90.00
_cell.angle_gamma   90.00
#
_symmetry.space_group_name_H-M   'P 1'
#
loop_
_entity.id
_entity.type
_entity.pdbx_description
1 polymer ?
#
loop_
_entity_poly.entity_id
_entity_poly.type
_entity_poly.pdbx_seq_one_letter_code
_entity_poly.pdbx_strand_id
1 'polypeptide(L)'
;MSSKDIHFVIQSRNGSKRLPNKAIKKIGKKTVLDILIDRLKNSKHNPRIIIATTNKPIDDSIIKICQKNFVDHYRGHENDVLKRLTCCIKKFKSKIVVHLTADNFLIDVSLVDWMIDKFLKSKNRFLTNNNFMSMTSQRIPLGMHVSIFKKRDLI
;
A
#
# COMPACT_ATOMS: atom_id res chain seq x y z
N MET A 1 -0.97 -14.15 -16.27
CA MET A 1 -0.13 -13.78 -15.11
C MET A 1 -0.81 -14.33 -13.87
N SER A 2 -0.07 -15.00 -13.01
CA SER A 2 -0.61 -15.57 -11.76
C SER A 2 -0.90 -14.45 -10.75
N SER A 3 -1.93 -14.61 -9.90
CA SER A 3 -2.19 -13.74 -8.74
C SER A 3 -0.97 -13.61 -7.79
N LYS A 4 -0.09 -14.61 -7.81
CA LYS A 4 1.18 -14.62 -7.06
C LYS A 4 2.19 -13.54 -7.48
N ASP A 5 1.95 -12.86 -8.60
CA ASP A 5 2.82 -11.80 -9.13
C ASP A 5 2.39 -10.40 -8.64
N ILE A 6 1.20 -10.27 -8.04
CA ILE A 6 0.63 -8.99 -7.58
C ILE A 6 0.86 -8.84 -6.08
N HIS A 7 1.58 -7.79 -5.70
CA HIS A 7 1.82 -7.46 -4.30
C HIS A 7 1.22 -6.10 -3.94
N PHE A 8 0.53 -6.05 -2.81
CA PHE A 8 0.12 -4.79 -2.19
C PHE A 8 1.25 -4.30 -1.31
N VAL A 9 1.89 -3.19 -1.70
CA VAL A 9 2.98 -2.58 -0.95
C VAL A 9 2.45 -1.33 -0.25
N ILE A 10 2.30 -1.41 1.06
CA ILE A 10 1.71 -0.36 1.88
C ILE A 10 2.83 0.40 2.59
N GLN A 11 2.98 1.67 2.25
CA GLN A 11 3.90 2.55 2.94
C GLN A 11 3.33 2.98 4.29
N SER A 12 4.06 2.71 5.38
CA SER A 12 3.66 3.08 6.74
C SER A 12 4.84 3.51 7.59
N ARG A 13 4.69 4.58 8.39
CA ARG A 13 5.63 4.97 9.44
C ARG A 13 4.94 5.78 10.53
N ASN A 14 5.44 5.71 11.76
CA ASN A 14 4.92 6.46 12.90
C ASN A 14 5.44 7.90 12.98
N GLY A 15 6.61 8.19 12.41
CA GLY A 15 7.26 9.50 12.40
C GLY A 15 6.62 10.54 11.48
N SER A 16 5.30 10.55 11.33
CA SER A 16 4.57 11.56 10.53
C SER A 16 4.52 12.90 11.27
N LYS A 17 4.98 14.00 10.64
CA LYS A 17 4.97 15.34 11.25
C LYS A 17 3.55 15.86 11.50
N ARG A 18 2.60 15.66 10.57
CA ARG A 18 1.22 16.17 10.67
C ARG A 18 0.36 15.40 11.68
N LEU A 19 0.46 14.08 11.70
CA LEU A 19 -0.26 13.21 12.62
C LEU A 19 0.65 12.05 13.03
N PRO A 20 1.41 12.20 14.13
CA PRO A 20 2.26 11.13 14.65
C PRO A 20 1.44 9.87 14.96
N ASN A 21 2.06 8.72 14.76
CA ASN A 21 1.47 7.42 15.10
C ASN A 21 0.13 7.11 14.40
N LYS A 22 -0.17 7.74 13.24
CA LYS A 22 -1.47 7.59 12.58
C LYS A 22 -1.83 6.15 12.26
N ALA A 23 -0.86 5.34 11.84
CA ALA A 23 -1.10 3.94 11.46
C ALA A 23 -1.54 3.06 12.64
N ILE A 24 -1.10 3.40 13.86
CA ILE A 24 -1.39 2.65 15.08
C ILE A 24 -2.50 3.28 15.94
N LYS A 25 -3.06 4.44 15.52
CA LYS A 25 -4.24 5.00 16.19
C LYS A 25 -5.41 4.04 16.06
N LYS A 26 -6.18 3.92 17.15
CA LYS A 26 -7.32 3.00 17.22
C LYS A 26 -8.61 3.68 16.74
N ILE A 27 -9.42 2.94 16.02
CA ILE A 27 -10.81 3.20 15.71
C ILE A 27 -11.59 2.00 16.27
N GLY A 28 -12.26 2.23 17.42
CA GLY A 28 -12.82 1.14 18.21
C GLY A 28 -11.72 0.18 18.71
N LYS A 29 -11.84 -1.09 18.41
CA LYS A 29 -10.89 -2.14 18.86
C LYS A 29 -9.71 -2.37 17.91
N LYS A 30 -9.72 -1.80 16.70
CA LYS A 30 -8.71 -2.02 15.64
C LYS A 30 -7.88 -0.77 15.40
N THR A 31 -6.60 -0.95 15.06
CA THR A 31 -5.80 0.17 14.56
C THR A 31 -6.18 0.52 13.13
N VAL A 32 -5.83 1.73 12.69
CA VAL A 32 -5.99 2.17 11.29
C VAL A 32 -5.35 1.17 10.34
N LEU A 33 -4.16 0.66 10.68
CA LEU A 33 -3.47 -0.33 9.85
C LEU A 33 -4.15 -1.70 9.88
N ASP A 34 -4.70 -2.15 11.03
CA ASP A 34 -5.51 -3.38 11.09
C ASP A 34 -6.70 -3.30 10.12
N ILE A 35 -7.42 -2.16 10.13
CA ILE A 35 -8.60 -1.96 9.27
C ILE A 35 -8.22 -2.02 7.79
N LEU A 36 -7.11 -1.36 7.42
CA LEU A 36 -6.64 -1.40 6.03
C LEU A 36 -6.27 -2.81 5.60
N ILE A 37 -5.50 -3.55 6.42
CA ILE A 37 -5.09 -4.92 6.12
C ILE A 37 -6.33 -5.82 5.95
N ASP A 38 -7.29 -5.74 6.87
CA ASP A 38 -8.52 -6.53 6.79
C ASP A 38 -9.31 -6.27 5.51
N ARG A 39 -9.41 -4.99 5.09
CA ARG A 39 -10.05 -4.65 3.82
C ARG A 39 -9.32 -5.27 2.63
N LEU A 40 -8.00 -5.11 2.57
CA LEU A 40 -7.19 -5.58 1.44
C LEU A 40 -7.14 -7.10 1.32
N LYS A 41 -7.31 -7.84 2.42
CA LYS A 41 -7.44 -9.30 2.40
C LYS A 41 -8.69 -9.79 1.64
N ASN A 42 -9.71 -8.94 1.47
CA ASN A 42 -10.91 -9.27 0.71
C ASN A 42 -10.77 -9.07 -0.81
N SER A 43 -9.59 -8.70 -1.31
CA SER A 43 -9.36 -8.59 -2.74
C SER A 43 -9.49 -9.95 -3.43
N LYS A 44 -10.25 -10.00 -4.54
CA LYS A 44 -10.41 -11.22 -5.36
C LYS A 44 -9.10 -11.71 -5.98
N HIS A 45 -8.09 -10.85 -6.08
CA HIS A 45 -6.77 -11.20 -6.60
C HIS A 45 -5.89 -11.92 -5.58
N ASN A 46 -6.33 -12.03 -4.32
CA ASN A 46 -5.58 -12.66 -3.21
C ASN A 46 -4.10 -12.24 -3.19
N PRO A 47 -3.80 -10.95 -3.14
CA PRO A 47 -2.43 -10.45 -3.26
C PRO A 47 -1.62 -10.70 -1.99
N ARG A 48 -0.30 -10.80 -2.14
CA ARG A 48 0.60 -10.72 -1.00
C ARG A 48 0.62 -9.30 -0.46
N ILE A 49 0.35 -9.12 0.83
CA ILE A 49 0.35 -7.80 1.50
C ILE A 49 1.69 -7.61 2.21
N ILE A 50 2.36 -6.49 1.93
CA ILE A 50 3.69 -6.16 2.47
C ILE A 50 3.66 -4.74 3.01
N ILE A 51 4.00 -4.57 4.28
CA ILE A 51 4.10 -3.25 4.91
C ILE A 51 5.55 -2.76 4.83
N ALA A 52 5.78 -1.68 4.08
CA ALA A 52 7.09 -1.04 3.94
C ALA A 52 7.26 0.08 4.99
N THR A 53 7.98 -0.22 6.06
CA THR A 53 8.22 0.68 7.20
C THR A 53 9.70 1.04 7.36
N THR A 54 10.05 1.78 8.43
CA THR A 54 11.43 2.25 8.63
C THR A 54 12.22 1.36 9.60
N ASN A 55 13.55 1.58 9.65
CA ASN A 55 14.43 0.92 10.61
C ASN A 55 14.35 1.51 12.02
N LYS A 56 13.54 2.55 12.24
CA LYS A 56 13.48 3.23 13.54
C LYS A 56 12.70 2.40 14.57
N PRO A 57 13.15 2.35 15.84
CA PRO A 57 12.45 1.62 16.90
C PRO A 57 11.00 2.06 17.11
N ILE A 58 10.67 3.33 16.85
CA ILE A 58 9.30 3.85 16.92
C ILE A 58 8.32 3.07 16.01
N ASP A 59 8.82 2.41 14.95
CA ASP A 59 8.02 1.63 14.01
C ASP A 59 7.89 0.14 14.41
N ASP A 60 8.44 -0.29 15.55
CA ASP A 60 8.30 -1.67 16.04
C ASP A 60 6.84 -2.05 16.32
N SER A 61 6.03 -1.06 16.69
CA SER A 61 4.58 -1.25 16.85
C SER A 61 3.88 -1.63 15.53
N ILE A 62 4.36 -1.13 14.38
CA ILE A 62 3.87 -1.52 13.05
C ILE A 62 4.22 -2.99 12.77
N ILE A 63 5.43 -3.42 13.15
CA ILE A 63 5.86 -4.82 12.99
C ILE A 63 4.97 -5.76 13.79
N LYS A 64 4.63 -5.40 15.04
CA LYS A 64 3.70 -6.18 15.88
C LYS A 64 2.33 -6.34 15.21
N ILE A 65 1.82 -5.28 14.55
CA ILE A 65 0.56 -5.35 13.79
C ILE A 65 0.72 -6.29 12.58
N CYS A 66 1.84 -6.25 11.86
CA CYS A 66 2.08 -7.16 10.73
C CYS A 66 2.08 -8.62 11.19
N GLN A 67 2.79 -8.93 12.28
CA GLN A 67 2.83 -10.27 12.87
C GLN A 67 1.44 -10.77 13.28
N LYS A 68 0.69 -9.94 14.02
CA LYS A 68 -0.69 -10.25 14.43
C LYS A 68 -1.61 -10.55 13.25
N ASN A 69 -1.42 -9.84 12.14
CA ASN A 69 -2.27 -9.98 10.94
C ASN A 69 -1.72 -10.98 9.92
N PHE A 70 -0.60 -11.66 10.19
CA PHE A 70 0.05 -12.61 9.28
C PHE A 70 0.34 -12.00 7.92
N VAL A 71 0.85 -10.76 7.89
CA VAL A 71 1.30 -10.07 6.67
C VAL A 71 2.79 -9.80 6.72
N ASP A 72 3.40 -9.69 5.55
CA ASP A 72 4.83 -9.43 5.44
C ASP A 72 5.17 -8.00 5.80
N HIS A 73 6.43 -7.78 6.18
CA HIS A 73 6.96 -6.43 6.38
C HIS A 73 8.38 -6.30 5.84
N TYR A 74 8.74 -5.06 5.52
CA TYR A 74 10.07 -4.64 5.13
C TYR A 74 10.46 -3.40 5.92
N ARG A 75 11.68 -3.40 6.47
CA ARG A 75 12.25 -2.23 7.13
C ARG A 75 13.33 -1.61 6.25
N GLY A 76 13.27 -0.30 6.03
CA GLY A 76 14.19 0.39 5.15
C GLY A 76 14.44 1.85 5.55
N HIS A 77 14.99 2.62 4.64
CA HIS A 77 15.41 3.99 4.87
C HIS A 77 14.25 4.89 5.35
N GLU A 78 14.50 5.73 6.37
CA GLU A 78 13.46 6.57 6.96
C GLU A 78 12.96 7.67 6.02
N ASN A 79 13.89 8.46 5.48
CA ASN A 79 13.58 9.65 4.70
C ASN A 79 13.49 9.39 3.21
N ASP A 80 14.25 8.43 2.71
CA ASP A 80 14.22 8.03 1.30
C ASP A 80 13.13 6.97 1.09
N VAL A 81 11.93 7.45 0.78
CA VAL A 81 10.76 6.61 0.53
C VAL A 81 10.95 5.75 -0.72
N LEU A 82 11.51 6.34 -1.80
CA LEU A 82 11.72 5.62 -3.05
C LEU A 82 12.69 4.45 -2.86
N LYS A 83 13.81 4.68 -2.20
CA LYS A 83 14.78 3.63 -1.85
C LYS A 83 14.14 2.54 -1.00
N ARG A 84 13.32 2.90 0.00
CA ARG A 84 12.61 1.93 0.83
C ARG A 84 11.66 1.06 0.02
N LEU A 85 10.85 1.65 -0.85
CA LEU A 85 9.92 0.93 -1.72
C LEU A 85 10.67 0.04 -2.72
N THR A 86 11.68 0.57 -3.39
CA THR A 86 12.50 -0.16 -4.37
C THR A 86 13.16 -1.39 -3.75
N CYS A 87 13.78 -1.24 -2.58
CA CYS A 87 14.41 -2.36 -1.86
C CYS A 87 13.36 -3.39 -1.39
N CYS A 88 12.20 -2.94 -0.92
CA CYS A 88 11.08 -3.80 -0.57
C CYS A 88 10.63 -4.65 -1.77
N ILE A 89 10.37 -4.02 -2.90
CA ILE A 89 9.94 -4.65 -4.15
C ILE A 89 10.98 -5.67 -4.65
N LYS A 90 12.27 -5.34 -4.53
CA LYS A 90 13.37 -6.25 -4.89
C LYS A 90 13.39 -7.48 -3.98
N LYS A 91 13.34 -7.28 -2.66
CA LYS A 91 13.37 -8.35 -1.65
C LYS A 91 12.25 -9.37 -1.87
N PHE A 92 11.02 -8.89 -2.08
CA PHE A 92 9.85 -9.75 -2.27
C PHE A 92 9.62 -10.19 -3.71
N LYS A 93 10.50 -9.81 -4.65
CA LYS A 93 10.42 -10.17 -6.07
C LYS A 93 9.07 -9.82 -6.71
N SER A 94 8.46 -8.70 -6.28
CA SER A 94 7.17 -8.23 -6.79
C SER A 94 7.25 -7.96 -8.28
N LYS A 95 6.29 -8.43 -9.09
CA LYS A 95 6.25 -8.13 -10.53
C LYS A 95 5.31 -6.96 -10.82
N ILE A 96 4.12 -6.99 -10.20
CA ILE A 96 3.13 -5.90 -10.23
C ILE A 96 2.96 -5.41 -8.79
N VAL A 97 3.06 -4.11 -8.63
CA VAL A 97 2.93 -3.43 -7.34
C VAL A 97 1.65 -2.60 -7.34
N VAL A 98 0.82 -2.83 -6.35
CA VAL A 98 -0.29 -1.96 -5.97
C VAL A 98 0.16 -1.19 -4.76
N HIS A 99 0.53 0.07 -4.97
CA HIS A 99 1.06 0.94 -3.92
C HIS A 99 -0.05 1.72 -3.23
N LEU A 100 -0.04 1.66 -1.90
CA LEU A 100 -0.95 2.39 -1.01
C LEU A 100 -0.16 3.04 0.13
N THR A 101 -0.79 4.00 0.80
CA THR A 101 -0.31 4.54 2.08
C THR A 101 -1.22 4.07 3.22
N ALA A 102 -0.67 3.94 4.42
CA ALA A 102 -1.41 3.39 5.57
C ALA A 102 -2.62 4.23 6.02
N ASP A 103 -2.71 5.48 5.58
CA ASP A 103 -3.85 6.35 5.82
C ASP A 103 -5.03 6.15 4.86
N ASN A 104 -4.86 5.30 3.85
CA ASN A 104 -5.94 4.92 2.92
C ASN A 104 -6.84 3.81 3.51
N PHE A 105 -7.11 3.84 4.81
CA PHE A 105 -7.81 2.75 5.50
C PHE A 105 -9.29 2.61 5.14
N LEU A 106 -9.88 3.60 4.48
CA LEU A 106 -11.24 3.54 3.94
C LEU A 106 -11.28 3.12 2.47
N ILE A 107 -10.18 2.64 1.91
CA ILE A 107 -10.11 2.23 0.51
C ILE A 107 -11.23 1.25 0.15
N ASP A 108 -11.87 1.47 -0.99
CA ASP A 108 -12.79 0.52 -1.59
C ASP A 108 -12.00 -0.56 -2.34
N VAL A 109 -12.10 -1.79 -1.84
CA VAL A 109 -11.38 -2.94 -2.42
C VAL A 109 -11.92 -3.29 -3.81
N SER A 110 -13.22 -3.09 -4.06
CA SER A 110 -13.80 -3.32 -5.39
C SER A 110 -13.22 -2.38 -6.43
N LEU A 111 -12.95 -1.12 -6.04
CA LEU A 111 -12.24 -0.16 -6.90
C LEU A 111 -10.80 -0.62 -7.17
N VAL A 112 -10.09 -1.10 -6.13
CA VAL A 112 -8.72 -1.61 -6.30
C VAL A 112 -8.70 -2.79 -7.26
N ASP A 113 -9.62 -3.74 -7.10
CA ASP A 113 -9.74 -4.92 -7.94
C ASP A 113 -10.07 -4.56 -9.39
N TRP A 114 -10.98 -3.61 -9.59
CA TRP A 114 -11.30 -3.09 -10.92
C TRP A 114 -10.08 -2.43 -11.57
N MET A 115 -9.31 -1.64 -10.82
CA MET A 115 -8.08 -1.03 -11.31
C MET A 115 -7.03 -2.07 -11.70
N ILE A 116 -6.88 -3.13 -10.90
CA ILE A 116 -5.98 -4.25 -11.23
C ILE A 116 -6.41 -4.91 -12.54
N ASP A 117 -7.70 -5.22 -12.69
CA ASP A 117 -8.22 -5.81 -13.93
C ASP A 117 -7.96 -4.93 -15.15
N LYS A 118 -8.19 -3.63 -15.04
CA LYS A 118 -7.88 -2.66 -16.09
C LYS A 118 -6.39 -2.62 -16.41
N PHE A 119 -5.54 -2.59 -15.39
CA PHE A 119 -4.10 -2.59 -15.56
C PHE A 119 -3.59 -3.85 -16.27
N LEU A 120 -4.10 -5.04 -15.89
CA LEU A 120 -3.71 -6.31 -16.48
C LEU A 120 -4.11 -6.44 -17.96
N LYS A 121 -5.27 -5.86 -18.35
CA LYS A 121 -5.78 -5.85 -19.73
C LYS A 121 -5.14 -4.77 -20.60
N SER A 122 -4.49 -3.77 -20.00
CA SER A 122 -3.89 -2.66 -20.72
C SER A 122 -2.39 -2.88 -20.99
N LYS A 123 -1.84 -2.11 -21.92
CA LYS A 123 -0.39 -1.98 -22.14
C LYS A 123 0.25 -0.92 -21.21
N ASN A 124 -0.52 -0.34 -20.31
CA ASN A 124 -0.05 0.73 -19.43
C ASN A 124 1.11 0.26 -18.54
N ARG A 125 2.04 1.15 -18.31
CA ARG A 125 3.17 0.92 -17.40
C ARG A 125 2.84 1.39 -15.98
N PHE A 126 1.95 2.39 -15.89
CA PHE A 126 1.50 3.01 -14.65
C PHE A 126 0.00 3.33 -14.75
N LEU A 127 -0.75 3.06 -13.68
CA LEU A 127 -2.15 3.41 -13.52
C LEU A 127 -2.36 3.98 -12.13
N THR A 128 -3.02 5.11 -12.02
CA THR A 128 -3.39 5.71 -10.73
C THR A 128 -4.77 6.33 -10.82
N ASN A 129 -5.48 6.35 -9.70
CA ASN A 129 -6.71 7.11 -9.54
C ASN A 129 -6.46 8.48 -8.89
N ASN A 130 -5.19 8.86 -8.70
CA ASN A 130 -4.80 10.16 -8.18
C ASN A 130 -4.75 11.18 -9.32
N ASN A 131 -5.84 11.89 -9.52
CA ASN A 131 -5.99 12.82 -10.62
C ASN A 131 -5.79 14.27 -10.14
N PHE A 132 -4.53 14.65 -9.90
CA PHE A 132 -4.16 16.02 -9.50
C PHE A 132 -4.48 17.07 -10.58
N MET A 133 -4.65 16.65 -11.83
CA MET A 133 -4.77 17.57 -12.97
C MET A 133 -6.09 17.49 -13.73
N SER A 134 -7.03 16.66 -13.33
CA SER A 134 -8.31 16.57 -14.04
C SER A 134 -9.24 17.70 -13.58
N MET A 135 -9.63 18.53 -14.52
CA MET A 135 -10.71 19.52 -14.37
C MET A 135 -12.11 18.89 -14.31
N THR A 136 -12.21 17.57 -14.29
CA THR A 136 -13.49 16.87 -14.15
C THR A 136 -14.00 16.90 -12.72
N SER A 137 -15.29 17.11 -12.55
CA SER A 137 -15.99 17.28 -11.26
C SER A 137 -16.00 16.03 -10.36
N GLN A 138 -15.54 14.88 -10.85
CA GLN A 138 -15.48 13.64 -10.08
C GLN A 138 -14.10 13.47 -9.43
N ARG A 139 -13.98 13.94 -8.19
CA ARG A 139 -12.78 13.74 -7.37
C ARG A 139 -12.94 12.48 -6.52
N ILE A 140 -11.98 11.57 -6.61
CA ILE A 140 -11.88 10.48 -5.65
C ILE A 140 -11.54 11.07 -4.28
N PRO A 141 -12.27 10.68 -3.22
CA PRO A 141 -12.02 11.19 -1.88
C PRO A 141 -10.56 10.99 -1.44
N LEU A 142 -10.04 11.93 -0.68
CA LEU A 142 -8.74 11.80 -0.04
C LEU A 142 -8.74 10.53 0.83
N GLY A 143 -7.65 9.74 0.76
CA GLY A 143 -7.55 8.48 1.48
C GLY A 143 -8.04 7.26 0.70
N MET A 144 -8.36 7.41 -0.59
CA MET A 144 -8.71 6.29 -1.50
C MET A 144 -7.78 6.20 -2.71
N HIS A 145 -6.57 6.75 -2.59
CA HIS A 145 -5.61 6.77 -3.69
C HIS A 145 -4.83 5.45 -3.80
N VAL A 146 -4.72 4.96 -5.03
CA VAL A 146 -3.98 3.75 -5.40
C VAL A 146 -3.14 4.04 -6.63
N SER A 147 -1.94 3.48 -6.66
CA SER A 147 -1.08 3.48 -7.84
C SER A 147 -0.64 2.05 -8.16
N ILE A 148 -0.73 1.67 -9.42
CA ILE A 148 -0.37 0.33 -9.91
C ILE A 148 0.72 0.48 -10.97
N PHE A 149 1.80 -0.30 -10.83
CA PHE A 149 2.91 -0.29 -11.78
C PHE A 149 3.66 -1.61 -11.83
N LYS A 150 4.43 -1.83 -12.90
CA LYS A 150 5.34 -2.97 -13.01
C LYS A 150 6.68 -2.64 -12.36
N LYS A 151 7.28 -3.63 -11.69
CA LYS A 151 8.61 -3.48 -11.06
C LYS A 151 9.63 -2.79 -11.96
N ARG A 152 9.71 -3.21 -13.24
CA ARG A 152 10.67 -2.70 -14.23
C ARG A 152 10.53 -1.19 -14.51
N ASP A 153 9.40 -0.58 -14.11
CA ASP A 153 9.12 0.83 -14.37
C ASP A 153 9.52 1.74 -13.18
N LEU A 154 9.93 1.13 -12.08
CA LEU A 154 10.42 1.83 -10.87
C LEU A 154 11.93 1.63 -10.65
N ILE A 155 12.53 0.61 -11.26
CA ILE A 155 13.91 0.16 -10.98
C ILE A 155 14.73 0.11 -12.27
#